data_38dc55ab60b50bfea094e413a36878b1
#
_entry.id   38dc55ab60b50bfea094e413a36878b1
#
_cell.length_a   1.000
_cell.length_b   1.000
_cell.length_c   1.000
_cell.angle_alpha   90.00
_cell.angle_beta   90.00
_cell.angle_gamma   90.00
#
_symmetry.space_group_name_H-M   'P 1'
#
loop_
_entity.id
_entity.type
_entity.pdbx_description
1 polymer ?
#
loop_
_entity_poly.entity_id
_entity_poly.type
_entity_poly.pdbx_seq_one_letter_code
_entity_poly.pdbx_strand_id
1 'polypeptide(L)'
;MRATFPRFRAVLGLLIAAALVLPAAAFAVAVKEVPVDENGTPDLIVDQALLRQHWIVREETFDATACDVQEGGVQPGDHPIVRFSVGTPNIGDADIFVGDPNQHIAANDGLFEFATCHHHYHFRHYALYELVDPVSGHVWRAAKRGFCMLDLEKYGAYPGPNNNDYKFRSCGAVGVPGFQGISKGWSDVYWWKLQGQYFVLDGGDGQPVVPPGDYIIRITVNPGFVPQGGEPCRNADPFHAGVCHQLPESNYDNNVAEVHITIPDHPGREGVGPLKDEAANVAGDK
;
A
#
# COMPACT_ATOMS: atom_id res chain seq x y z
N MET A 1 -23.95 -77.02 -56.65
CA MET A 1 -23.52 -77.02 -55.23
C MET A 1 -23.46 -75.58 -54.80
N ARG A 2 -24.45 -75.13 -54.01
CA ARG A 2 -24.49 -73.80 -53.47
C ARG A 2 -24.22 -73.89 -51.95
N ALA A 3 -23.16 -73.34 -51.49
CA ALA A 3 -22.83 -73.24 -50.05
C ALA A 3 -23.45 -71.98 -49.45
N THR A 4 -24.29 -72.17 -48.43
CA THR A 4 -24.92 -71.11 -47.63
C THR A 4 -24.09 -70.89 -46.41
N PHE A 5 -23.63 -69.59 -46.20
CA PHE A 5 -22.96 -69.14 -44.97
C PHE A 5 -23.99 -68.55 -44.01
N PRO A 6 -23.89 -68.83 -42.71
CA PRO A 6 -24.78 -68.24 -41.73
C PRO A 6 -24.27 -66.77 -41.32
N ARG A 7 -25.25 -65.89 -41.22
CA ARG A 7 -25.01 -64.47 -40.72
C ARG A 7 -24.97 -64.47 -39.22
N PHE A 8 -23.80 -64.14 -38.64
CA PHE A 8 -23.69 -63.82 -37.27
C PHE A 8 -24.14 -62.33 -37.05
N ARG A 9 -25.16 -62.14 -36.22
CA ARG A 9 -25.55 -60.80 -35.72
C ARG A 9 -24.72 -60.51 -34.48
N ALA A 10 -23.81 -59.56 -34.59
CA ALA A 10 -23.12 -58.97 -33.44
C ALA A 10 -24.07 -57.99 -32.71
N VAL A 11 -24.41 -58.30 -31.47
CA VAL A 11 -25.11 -57.39 -30.57
C VAL A 11 -24.06 -56.51 -29.89
N LEU A 12 -24.03 -55.24 -30.29
CA LEU A 12 -23.17 -54.23 -29.70
C LEU A 12 -23.83 -53.71 -28.40
N GLY A 13 -23.36 -54.17 -27.26
CA GLY A 13 -23.80 -53.73 -25.97
C GLY A 13 -23.15 -52.36 -25.64
N LEU A 14 -23.98 -51.34 -25.58
CA LEU A 14 -23.57 -50.00 -25.19
C LEU A 14 -23.46 -49.93 -23.64
N LEU A 15 -22.25 -49.99 -23.11
CA LEU A 15 -22.00 -49.72 -21.67
C LEU A 15 -21.97 -48.22 -21.46
N ILE A 16 -23.03 -47.65 -20.90
CA ILE A 16 -23.08 -46.28 -20.40
C ILE A 16 -22.40 -46.26 -19.04
N ALA A 17 -21.16 -45.77 -18.99
CA ALA A 17 -20.49 -45.45 -17.74
C ALA A 17 -21.05 -44.12 -17.19
N ALA A 18 -21.91 -44.22 -16.18
CA ALA A 18 -22.34 -43.02 -15.43
C ALA A 18 -21.20 -42.55 -14.57
N ALA A 19 -20.52 -41.44 -14.99
CA ALA A 19 -19.57 -40.76 -14.16
C ALA A 19 -20.33 -40.03 -13.04
N LEU A 20 -20.21 -40.50 -11.81
CA LEU A 20 -20.63 -39.80 -10.62
C LEU A 20 -19.73 -38.58 -10.43
N VAL A 21 -20.19 -37.40 -10.83
CA VAL A 21 -19.59 -36.13 -10.48
C VAL A 21 -19.99 -35.84 -9.02
N LEU A 22 -19.13 -36.15 -8.07
CA LEU A 22 -19.28 -35.72 -6.72
C LEU A 22 -19.00 -34.19 -6.67
N PRO A 23 -19.91 -33.37 -6.13
CA PRO A 23 -19.61 -31.96 -5.94
C PRO A 23 -18.44 -31.85 -4.95
N ALA A 24 -17.34 -31.24 -5.36
CA ALA A 24 -16.30 -30.81 -4.45
C ALA A 24 -16.92 -29.79 -3.50
N ALA A 25 -17.22 -30.20 -2.27
CA ALA A 25 -17.58 -29.28 -1.21
C ALA A 25 -16.37 -28.40 -0.94
N ALA A 26 -16.40 -27.19 -1.45
CA ALA A 26 -15.45 -26.15 -1.06
C ALA A 26 -15.70 -25.89 0.43
N PHE A 27 -14.83 -26.41 1.28
CA PHE A 27 -14.77 -25.99 2.68
C PHE A 27 -14.27 -24.54 2.67
N ALA A 28 -15.18 -23.58 2.62
CA ALA A 28 -14.88 -22.22 3.02
C ALA A 28 -14.47 -22.29 4.49
N VAL A 29 -13.17 -22.20 4.76
CA VAL A 29 -12.70 -21.95 6.12
C VAL A 29 -13.26 -20.56 6.44
N ALA A 30 -14.27 -20.53 7.30
CA ALA A 30 -14.78 -19.28 7.83
C ALA A 30 -13.61 -18.64 8.60
N VAL A 31 -12.98 -17.65 7.99
CA VAL A 31 -12.04 -16.77 8.68
C VAL A 31 -12.90 -16.11 9.75
N LYS A 32 -12.57 -16.35 11.01
CA LYS A 32 -13.25 -15.71 12.14
C LYS A 32 -12.94 -14.23 12.00
N GLU A 33 -13.89 -13.46 11.49
CA GLU A 33 -13.76 -12.02 11.44
C GLU A 33 -13.59 -11.51 12.87
N VAL A 34 -12.46 -10.87 13.14
CA VAL A 34 -12.24 -10.18 14.41
C VAL A 34 -13.05 -8.89 14.31
N PRO A 35 -13.99 -8.62 15.24
CA PRO A 35 -14.83 -7.43 15.15
C PRO A 35 -13.98 -6.16 15.11
N VAL A 36 -14.36 -5.24 14.25
CA VAL A 36 -13.81 -3.88 14.22
C VAL A 36 -14.21 -3.18 15.52
N ASP A 37 -13.26 -2.49 16.15
CA ASP A 37 -13.52 -1.71 17.36
C ASP A 37 -13.80 -0.25 16.96
N GLU A 38 -15.07 0.10 16.93
CA GLU A 38 -15.55 1.45 16.60
C GLU A 38 -15.84 2.28 17.88
N ASN A 39 -15.52 1.76 19.08
CA ASN A 39 -15.75 2.47 20.33
C ASN A 39 -14.60 3.42 20.62
N GLY A 40 -14.68 4.63 20.12
CA GLY A 40 -13.66 5.66 20.27
C GLY A 40 -13.37 6.38 18.96
N THR A 41 -12.21 6.99 18.89
CA THR A 41 -11.75 7.69 17.69
C THR A 41 -10.32 7.26 17.35
N PRO A 42 -10.04 6.85 16.13
CA PRO A 42 -8.67 6.56 15.71
C PRO A 42 -7.81 7.82 15.70
N ASP A 43 -6.51 7.65 15.63
CA ASP A 43 -5.53 8.74 15.57
C ASP A 43 -4.26 8.22 14.90
N LEU A 44 -3.97 8.67 13.70
CA LEU A 44 -2.78 8.29 12.95
C LEU A 44 -1.64 9.26 13.25
N ILE A 45 -0.45 8.70 13.34
CA ILE A 45 0.78 9.48 13.31
C ILE A 45 1.73 8.89 12.26
N VAL A 46 2.79 9.61 11.95
CA VAL A 46 3.94 9.04 11.23
C VAL A 46 5.01 8.66 12.23
N ASP A 47 5.53 7.43 12.16
CA ASP A 47 6.64 6.99 13.00
C ASP A 47 7.94 7.71 12.60
N GLN A 48 8.18 8.83 13.25
CA GLN A 48 9.36 9.67 13.02
C GLN A 48 10.66 8.94 13.40
N ALA A 49 10.63 8.01 14.36
CA ALA A 49 11.81 7.27 14.78
C ALA A 49 12.25 6.29 13.70
N LEU A 50 11.28 5.58 13.10
CA LEU A 50 11.51 4.73 11.93
C LEU A 50 12.05 5.57 10.76
N LEU A 51 11.37 6.63 10.37
CA LEU A 51 11.76 7.48 9.24
C LEU A 51 13.18 8.02 9.41
N ARG A 52 13.56 8.44 10.62
CA ARG A 52 14.90 8.97 10.91
C ARG A 52 16.01 7.97 10.72
N GLN A 53 15.74 6.69 10.95
CA GLN A 53 16.73 5.61 10.89
C GLN A 53 16.72 4.83 9.57
N HIS A 54 15.66 4.98 8.76
CA HIS A 54 15.43 4.15 7.59
C HIS A 54 15.32 4.97 6.31
N TRP A 55 16.39 5.69 5.96
CA TRP A 55 16.55 6.30 4.65
C TRP A 55 17.97 6.10 4.12
N ILE A 56 18.11 6.10 2.80
CA ILE A 56 19.38 5.96 2.10
C ILE A 56 19.33 6.70 0.75
N VAL A 57 20.37 7.46 0.45
CA VAL A 57 20.58 8.05 -0.89
C VAL A 57 21.51 7.13 -1.65
N ARG A 58 21.10 6.60 -2.81
CA ARG A 58 21.90 5.64 -3.58
C ARG A 58 21.59 5.68 -5.07
N GLU A 59 22.46 5.11 -5.89
CA GLU A 59 22.17 4.79 -7.29
C GLU A 59 21.45 3.43 -7.36
N GLU A 60 20.39 3.36 -8.16
CA GLU A 60 19.62 2.15 -8.38
C GLU A 60 19.25 1.98 -9.85
N THR A 61 19.24 0.74 -10.33
CA THR A 61 18.85 0.42 -11.71
C THR A 61 17.40 -0.02 -11.73
N PHE A 62 16.61 0.61 -12.61
CA PHE A 62 15.21 0.25 -12.85
C PHE A 62 15.06 -0.48 -14.18
N ASP A 63 14.57 -1.71 -14.13
CA ASP A 63 14.27 -2.48 -15.34
C ASP A 63 13.01 -1.94 -16.02
N ALA A 64 12.99 -1.93 -17.36
CA ALA A 64 11.83 -1.46 -18.13
C ALA A 64 10.54 -2.27 -17.85
N THR A 65 10.65 -3.47 -17.31
CA THR A 65 9.51 -4.34 -16.94
C THR A 65 9.09 -4.18 -15.47
N ALA A 66 9.82 -3.42 -14.67
CA ALA A 66 9.47 -3.16 -13.28
C ALA A 66 8.18 -2.33 -13.17
N CYS A 67 7.37 -2.60 -12.16
CA CYS A 67 6.14 -1.84 -11.93
C CYS A 67 6.41 -0.35 -11.72
N ASP A 68 7.49 0.01 -11.06
CA ASP A 68 7.93 1.42 -10.91
C ASP A 68 8.01 2.17 -12.25
N VAL A 69 8.49 1.49 -13.30
CA VAL A 69 8.60 2.05 -14.66
C VAL A 69 7.26 2.01 -15.39
N GLN A 70 6.54 0.89 -15.30
CA GLN A 70 5.25 0.72 -15.98
C GLN A 70 4.18 1.68 -15.46
N GLU A 71 4.23 2.02 -14.17
CA GLU A 71 3.32 2.97 -13.53
C GLU A 71 3.80 4.43 -13.65
N GLY A 72 4.93 4.65 -14.32
CA GLY A 72 5.45 5.99 -14.59
C GLY A 72 6.08 6.68 -13.39
N GLY A 73 6.52 5.90 -12.39
CA GLY A 73 7.22 6.42 -11.22
C GLY A 73 8.66 6.84 -11.50
N VAL A 74 9.31 6.20 -12.50
CA VAL A 74 10.67 6.52 -12.93
C VAL A 74 10.88 6.00 -14.36
N GLN A 75 11.83 6.58 -15.11
CA GLN A 75 12.29 6.02 -16.37
C GLN A 75 13.15 4.78 -16.16
N PRO A 76 13.26 3.85 -17.14
CA PRO A 76 14.19 2.72 -17.03
C PRO A 76 15.64 3.22 -17.10
N GLY A 77 16.53 2.58 -16.35
CA GLY A 77 17.95 2.92 -16.31
C GLY A 77 18.48 3.10 -14.89
N ASP A 78 19.68 3.67 -14.78
CA ASP A 78 20.33 3.99 -13.52
C ASP A 78 19.92 5.39 -13.05
N HIS A 79 19.40 5.51 -11.84
CA HIS A 79 18.95 6.77 -11.26
C HIS A 79 19.47 6.93 -9.83
N PRO A 80 19.96 8.10 -9.42
CA PRO A 80 20.15 8.44 -8.03
C PRO A 80 18.78 8.68 -7.39
N ILE A 81 18.54 8.04 -6.24
CA ILE A 81 17.26 8.08 -5.52
C ILE A 81 17.48 8.24 -4.02
N VAL A 82 16.46 8.69 -3.31
CA VAL A 82 16.34 8.56 -1.86
C VAL A 82 15.28 7.53 -1.55
N ARG A 83 15.66 6.39 -0.99
CA ARG A 83 14.71 5.42 -0.45
C ARG A 83 14.49 5.62 1.03
N PHE A 84 13.29 5.31 1.53
CA PHE A 84 12.93 5.49 2.94
C PHE A 84 11.81 4.55 3.34
N SER A 85 11.73 4.24 4.64
CA SER A 85 10.59 3.50 5.22
C SER A 85 9.65 4.44 5.93
N VAL A 86 8.35 4.14 5.87
CA VAL A 86 7.30 4.89 6.57
C VAL A 86 6.43 3.93 7.36
N GLY A 87 6.26 4.19 8.64
CA GLY A 87 5.25 3.56 9.49
C GLY A 87 4.17 4.57 9.83
N THR A 88 2.93 4.14 9.82
CA THR A 88 1.77 4.97 10.14
C THR A 88 0.92 4.29 11.21
N PRO A 89 1.35 4.36 12.49
CA PRO A 89 0.63 3.73 13.58
C PRO A 89 -0.67 4.46 13.90
N ASN A 90 -1.70 3.68 14.22
CA ASN A 90 -2.93 4.15 14.83
C ASN A 90 -2.77 4.12 16.36
N ILE A 91 -2.64 5.30 16.95
CA ILE A 91 -2.47 5.50 18.40
C ILE A 91 -3.78 5.84 19.12
N GLY A 92 -4.89 5.88 18.40
CA GLY A 92 -6.19 6.22 18.93
C GLY A 92 -6.88 5.09 19.71
N ASP A 93 -8.11 5.33 20.11
CA ASP A 93 -8.92 4.41 20.92
C ASP A 93 -9.70 3.40 20.10
N ALA A 94 -9.88 3.64 18.80
CA ALA A 94 -10.65 2.81 17.89
C ALA A 94 -9.82 2.40 16.67
N ASP A 95 -10.33 1.41 15.93
CA ASP A 95 -9.74 1.01 14.66
C ASP A 95 -10.07 2.02 13.56
N ILE A 96 -9.15 2.18 12.61
CA ILE A 96 -9.49 2.75 11.31
C ILE A 96 -10.05 1.62 10.45
N PHE A 97 -11.28 1.77 10.03
CA PHE A 97 -11.95 0.82 9.16
C PHE A 97 -12.26 1.45 7.81
N VAL A 98 -11.71 0.90 6.75
CA VAL A 98 -12.03 1.29 5.37
C VAL A 98 -12.88 0.23 4.68
N GLY A 99 -12.58 -1.05 4.90
CA GLY A 99 -13.41 -2.16 4.47
C GLY A 99 -12.99 -2.80 3.14
N ASP A 100 -13.99 -3.29 2.39
CA ASP A 100 -13.77 -3.99 1.13
C ASP A 100 -13.72 -3.01 -0.06
N PRO A 101 -12.58 -2.90 -0.75
CA PRO A 101 -12.44 -2.03 -1.92
C PRO A 101 -13.46 -2.28 -3.03
N ASN A 102 -13.93 -3.53 -3.21
CA ASN A 102 -14.93 -3.83 -4.25
C ASN A 102 -16.26 -3.09 -3.99
N GLN A 103 -16.62 -2.87 -2.72
CA GLN A 103 -17.82 -2.10 -2.36
C GLN A 103 -17.66 -0.61 -2.70
N HIS A 104 -16.49 -0.04 -2.46
CA HIS A 104 -16.15 1.34 -2.80
C HIS A 104 -16.10 1.58 -4.31
N ILE A 105 -15.54 0.63 -5.07
CA ILE A 105 -15.55 0.68 -6.53
C ILE A 105 -16.99 0.61 -7.07
N ALA A 106 -17.83 -0.28 -6.51
CA ALA A 106 -19.24 -0.38 -6.90
C ALA A 106 -20.03 0.89 -6.56
N ALA A 107 -19.72 1.54 -5.44
CA ALA A 107 -20.30 2.83 -5.04
C ALA A 107 -19.76 4.02 -5.84
N ASN A 108 -18.66 3.85 -6.57
CA ASN A 108 -17.95 4.90 -7.31
C ASN A 108 -17.61 6.12 -6.43
N ASP A 109 -17.15 5.86 -5.23
CA ASP A 109 -16.91 6.90 -4.22
C ASP A 109 -15.49 7.52 -4.29
N GLY A 110 -14.62 7.01 -5.17
CA GLY A 110 -13.31 7.56 -5.47
C GLY A 110 -12.21 7.22 -4.46
N LEU A 111 -12.49 6.39 -3.43
CA LEU A 111 -11.50 6.04 -2.41
C LEU A 111 -10.44 5.05 -2.89
N PHE A 112 -10.79 4.21 -3.86
CA PHE A 112 -9.90 3.15 -4.32
C PHE A 112 -9.62 3.22 -5.82
N GLU A 113 -8.48 2.68 -6.21
CA GLU A 113 -8.12 2.37 -7.59
C GLU A 113 -7.49 0.98 -7.65
N PHE A 114 -7.62 0.32 -8.81
CA PHE A 114 -6.97 -0.96 -9.02
C PHE A 114 -5.58 -0.74 -9.61
N ALA A 115 -4.54 -1.18 -8.88
CA ALA A 115 -3.17 -1.14 -9.34
C ALA A 115 -2.89 -2.34 -10.24
N THR A 116 -2.86 -2.11 -11.55
CA THR A 116 -2.76 -3.19 -12.56
C THR A 116 -1.48 -4.00 -12.43
N CYS A 117 -0.37 -3.36 -12.11
CA CYS A 117 0.90 -4.04 -11.95
C CYS A 117 0.99 -4.82 -10.63
N HIS A 118 0.41 -4.30 -9.57
CA HIS A 118 0.39 -4.92 -8.24
C HIS A 118 -0.74 -5.95 -8.08
N HIS A 119 -1.71 -5.99 -8.99
CA HIS A 119 -2.88 -6.90 -8.98
C HIS A 119 -3.76 -6.80 -7.73
N HIS A 120 -3.77 -5.63 -7.05
CA HIS A 120 -4.63 -5.38 -5.90
C HIS A 120 -5.12 -3.92 -5.85
N TYR A 121 -6.05 -3.63 -4.92
CA TYR A 121 -6.59 -2.29 -4.76
C TYR A 121 -5.72 -1.41 -3.87
N HIS A 122 -5.53 -0.17 -4.31
CA HIS A 122 -4.91 0.89 -3.54
C HIS A 122 -5.94 1.88 -3.00
N PHE A 123 -5.84 2.20 -1.72
CA PHE A 123 -6.52 3.35 -1.13
C PHE A 123 -5.81 4.64 -1.56
N ARG A 124 -6.60 5.59 -2.05
CA ARG A 124 -6.10 6.86 -2.59
C ARG A 124 -6.01 7.91 -1.48
N HIS A 125 -5.08 8.86 -1.66
CA HIS A 125 -4.92 10.00 -0.76
C HIS A 125 -4.63 9.65 0.71
N TYR A 126 -4.03 8.48 0.95
CA TYR A 126 -3.67 8.03 2.29
C TYR A 126 -2.51 8.82 2.87
N ALA A 127 -1.47 9.08 2.09
CA ALA A 127 -0.31 9.83 2.54
C ALA A 127 0.32 10.68 1.41
N LEU A 128 1.00 11.75 1.82
CA LEU A 128 1.87 12.55 0.97
C LEU A 128 3.31 12.33 1.40
N TYR A 129 4.16 12.04 0.42
CA TYR A 129 5.60 11.90 0.60
C TYR A 129 6.30 13.00 -0.17
N GLU A 130 6.98 13.87 0.55
CA GLU A 130 7.58 15.10 0.04
C GLU A 130 9.06 15.17 0.39
N LEU A 131 9.87 15.58 -0.61
CA LEU A 131 11.22 16.04 -0.39
C LEU A 131 11.21 17.56 -0.54
N VAL A 132 11.56 18.27 0.50
CA VAL A 132 11.43 19.73 0.59
C VAL A 132 12.81 20.38 0.65
N ASP A 133 13.04 21.32 -0.23
CA ASP A 133 14.18 22.25 -0.12
C ASP A 133 13.85 23.31 0.96
N PRO A 134 14.54 23.34 2.10
CA PRO A 134 14.23 24.26 3.18
C PRO A 134 14.58 25.72 2.85
N VAL A 135 15.37 25.96 1.78
CA VAL A 135 15.79 27.31 1.39
C VAL A 135 14.81 27.91 0.38
N SER A 136 14.47 27.17 -0.68
CA SER A 136 13.56 27.66 -1.72
C SER A 136 12.09 27.36 -1.44
N GLY A 137 11.81 26.36 -0.58
CA GLY A 137 10.48 25.84 -0.35
C GLY A 137 9.98 24.94 -1.51
N HIS A 138 10.83 24.59 -2.46
CA HIS A 138 10.46 23.68 -3.54
C HIS A 138 10.17 22.27 -3.00
N VAL A 139 9.18 21.60 -3.59
CA VAL A 139 8.73 20.28 -3.14
C VAL A 139 8.75 19.30 -4.32
N TRP A 140 9.45 18.18 -4.15
CA TRP A 140 9.37 17.01 -5.01
C TRP A 140 8.49 15.95 -4.36
N ARG A 141 7.79 15.18 -5.17
CA ARG A 141 6.90 14.10 -4.73
C ARG A 141 7.56 12.75 -4.92
N ALA A 142 7.36 11.82 -3.99
CA ALA A 142 7.78 10.44 -4.19
C ALA A 142 6.98 9.76 -5.31
N ALA A 143 7.55 8.69 -5.84
CA ALA A 143 6.87 7.85 -6.83
C ALA A 143 5.63 7.14 -6.28
N LYS A 144 5.58 6.86 -4.97
CA LYS A 144 4.44 6.17 -4.33
C LYS A 144 3.16 6.99 -4.38
N ARG A 145 2.11 6.40 -4.97
CA ARG A 145 0.81 7.06 -5.17
C ARG A 145 -0.36 6.28 -4.58
N GLY A 146 -0.19 5.00 -4.34
CA GLY A 146 -1.25 4.12 -3.84
C GLY A 146 -0.80 3.33 -2.63
N PHE A 147 -1.77 3.00 -1.77
CA PHE A 147 -1.53 2.40 -0.47
C PHE A 147 -2.54 1.28 -0.21
N CYS A 148 -2.12 0.23 0.47
CA CYS A 148 -3.00 -0.79 0.98
C CYS A 148 -2.85 -0.83 2.50
N MET A 149 -3.87 -0.39 3.20
CA MET A 149 -3.85 -0.20 4.66
C MET A 149 -4.02 -1.54 5.37
N LEU A 150 -2.98 -1.99 6.05
CA LEU A 150 -2.93 -3.29 6.74
C LEU A 150 -2.26 -3.19 8.11
N ASP A 151 -2.61 -4.13 8.99
CA ASP A 151 -1.92 -4.35 10.26
C ASP A 151 -0.62 -5.12 10.02
N LEU A 152 0.51 -4.43 9.91
CA LEU A 152 1.79 -5.07 9.62
C LEU A 152 2.69 -5.19 10.84
N GLU A 153 2.83 -4.12 11.60
CA GLU A 153 3.71 -4.06 12.76
C GLU A 153 2.95 -3.56 13.99
N LYS A 154 3.30 -4.09 15.15
CA LYS A 154 2.81 -3.50 16.40
C LYS A 154 3.56 -2.23 16.70
N TYR A 155 2.85 -1.22 17.12
CA TYR A 155 3.45 -0.01 17.62
C TYR A 155 3.79 -0.18 19.11
N GLY A 156 5.04 -0.56 19.41
CA GLY A 156 5.45 -1.14 20.68
C GLY A 156 5.40 -0.23 21.91
N ALA A 157 5.28 1.09 21.76
CA ALA A 157 5.14 2.02 22.88
C ALA A 157 3.68 2.24 23.30
N TYR A 158 2.73 1.71 22.53
CA TYR A 158 1.31 1.91 22.77
C TYR A 158 0.73 0.72 23.51
N PRO A 159 -0.14 0.90 24.51
CA PRO A 159 -0.85 -0.20 25.16
C PRO A 159 -1.87 -0.79 24.17
N GLY A 160 -1.36 -1.39 23.12
CA GLY A 160 -2.15 -2.05 22.11
C GLY A 160 -2.70 -3.38 22.56
N PRO A 161 -3.62 -3.94 21.80
CA PRO A 161 -4.25 -5.22 22.10
C PRO A 161 -3.24 -6.36 22.17
N ASN A 162 -3.64 -7.44 22.81
CA ASN A 162 -2.86 -8.67 22.87
C ASN A 162 -2.50 -9.17 21.48
N ASN A 163 -1.35 -9.69 21.38
CA ASN A 163 -0.52 -10.20 20.31
C ASN A 163 -1.14 -10.80 19.04
N ASN A 164 -2.44 -11.09 18.97
CA ASN A 164 -3.07 -11.79 17.86
C ASN A 164 -4.27 -11.04 17.27
N ASP A 165 -4.48 -9.80 17.65
CA ASP A 165 -5.71 -9.07 17.31
C ASP A 165 -5.55 -8.19 16.07
N TYR A 166 -4.58 -8.48 15.18
CA TYR A 166 -4.54 -7.83 13.89
C TYR A 166 -5.73 -8.30 13.03
N LYS A 167 -6.42 -7.35 12.43
CA LYS A 167 -7.69 -7.56 11.75
C LYS A 167 -7.54 -7.39 10.24
N PHE A 168 -6.82 -6.36 9.83
CA PHE A 168 -6.73 -5.92 8.45
C PHE A 168 -5.53 -6.57 7.75
N ARG A 169 -5.81 -7.44 6.74
CA ARG A 169 -4.80 -8.33 6.14
C ARG A 169 -4.91 -8.48 4.64
N SER A 170 -5.89 -7.86 4.01
CA SER A 170 -6.17 -8.11 2.59
C SER A 170 -6.43 -6.80 1.86
N CYS A 171 -5.60 -6.53 0.86
CA CYS A 171 -5.79 -5.41 -0.05
C CYS A 171 -7.02 -5.57 -0.94
N GLY A 172 -7.47 -6.80 -1.15
CA GLY A 172 -8.51 -7.12 -2.12
C GLY A 172 -8.05 -7.01 -3.57
N ALA A 173 -8.77 -7.65 -4.46
CA ALA A 173 -8.57 -7.58 -5.91
C ALA A 173 -9.92 -7.62 -6.61
N VAL A 174 -9.93 -7.52 -7.94
CA VAL A 174 -11.17 -7.59 -8.71
C VAL A 174 -11.89 -8.91 -8.44
N GLY A 175 -13.08 -8.82 -7.81
CA GLY A 175 -13.87 -9.98 -7.41
C GLY A 175 -13.32 -10.78 -6.22
N VAL A 176 -12.23 -10.35 -5.60
CA VAL A 176 -11.69 -10.92 -4.37
C VAL A 176 -11.87 -9.91 -3.24
N PRO A 177 -12.64 -10.22 -2.19
CA PRO A 177 -12.87 -9.28 -1.10
C PRO A 177 -11.56 -8.84 -0.42
N GLY A 178 -11.47 -7.55 -0.13
CA GLY A 178 -10.44 -6.96 0.71
C GLY A 178 -10.98 -6.63 2.09
N PHE A 179 -10.08 -6.35 3.01
CA PHE A 179 -10.42 -5.86 4.33
C PHE A 179 -9.30 -4.93 4.80
N GLN A 180 -9.43 -3.67 4.44
CA GLN A 180 -8.42 -2.64 4.68
C GLN A 180 -8.76 -1.77 5.88
N GLY A 181 -7.73 -1.37 6.59
CA GLY A 181 -7.82 -0.53 7.79
C GLY A 181 -6.55 -0.63 8.61
N ILE A 182 -6.55 -0.02 9.80
CA ILE A 182 -5.45 -0.12 10.77
C ILE A 182 -6.06 -0.26 12.16
N SER A 183 -5.78 -1.37 12.83
CA SER A 183 -6.21 -1.60 14.21
C SER A 183 -5.50 -0.65 15.17
N LYS A 184 -6.18 -0.27 16.25
CA LYS A 184 -5.53 0.50 17.31
C LYS A 184 -4.30 -0.23 17.85
N GLY A 185 -3.19 0.50 18.01
CA GLY A 185 -1.90 -0.06 18.44
C GLY A 185 -1.14 -0.83 17.37
N TRP A 186 -1.60 -0.81 16.12
CA TRP A 186 -0.91 -1.36 14.95
C TRP A 186 -0.46 -0.24 14.02
N SER A 187 0.53 -0.57 13.18
CA SER A 187 1.08 0.30 12.16
C SER A 187 1.02 -0.38 10.82
N ASP A 188 0.57 0.36 9.82
CA ASP A 188 0.86 0.04 8.44
C ASP A 188 2.28 0.52 8.12
N VAL A 189 3.12 -0.35 7.54
CA VAL A 189 4.54 -0.06 7.32
C VAL A 189 4.91 -0.28 5.86
N TYR A 190 5.43 0.77 5.25
CA TYR A 190 5.97 0.78 3.90
C TYR A 190 7.49 0.77 3.97
N TRP A 191 8.07 -0.41 3.78
CA TRP A 191 9.51 -0.60 3.82
C TRP A 191 10.20 0.01 2.60
N TRP A 192 11.41 0.47 2.79
CA TRP A 192 12.21 1.19 1.80
C TRP A 192 12.43 0.47 0.46
N LYS A 193 12.32 -0.86 0.41
CA LYS A 193 12.44 -1.67 -0.81
C LYS A 193 11.13 -1.76 -1.62
N LEU A 194 10.01 -1.33 -1.05
CA LEU A 194 8.73 -1.38 -1.75
C LEU A 194 8.74 -0.46 -2.98
N GLN A 195 7.96 -0.83 -3.96
CA GLN A 195 7.81 -0.05 -5.20
C GLN A 195 7.23 1.33 -4.90
N GLY A 196 7.77 2.33 -5.57
CA GLY A 196 7.40 3.72 -5.37
C GLY A 196 7.92 4.36 -4.07
N GLN A 197 8.57 3.61 -3.17
CA GLN A 197 9.04 4.09 -1.86
C GLN A 197 10.36 4.86 -1.99
N TYR A 198 10.40 5.87 -2.89
CA TYR A 198 11.59 6.68 -3.19
C TYR A 198 11.25 8.03 -3.81
N PHE A 199 12.22 8.96 -3.75
CA PHE A 199 12.29 10.16 -4.57
C PHE A 199 13.36 9.97 -5.64
N VAL A 200 13.08 10.39 -6.87
CA VAL A 200 14.04 10.40 -7.97
C VAL A 200 14.78 11.74 -7.98
N LEU A 201 16.11 11.72 -8.09
CA LEU A 201 16.91 12.92 -7.91
C LEU A 201 17.38 13.58 -9.21
N ASP A 202 17.41 12.84 -10.31
CA ASP A 202 17.95 13.32 -11.61
C ASP A 202 16.87 13.73 -12.62
N GLY A 203 15.61 13.76 -12.20
CA GLY A 203 14.50 14.11 -13.07
C GLY A 203 13.96 12.95 -13.92
N GLY A 204 14.40 11.71 -13.64
CA GLY A 204 13.91 10.50 -14.32
C GLY A 204 12.42 10.21 -14.12
N ASP A 205 11.76 10.91 -13.22
CA ASP A 205 10.31 10.88 -12.97
C ASP A 205 9.55 12.07 -13.59
N GLY A 206 10.27 12.93 -14.35
CA GLY A 206 9.72 14.13 -14.98
C GLY A 206 9.61 15.35 -14.05
N GLN A 207 10.06 15.26 -12.81
CA GLN A 207 10.21 16.39 -11.91
C GLN A 207 11.57 17.10 -12.13
N PRO A 208 11.76 18.33 -11.66
CA PRO A 208 13.06 18.97 -11.71
C PRO A 208 14.16 18.17 -11.02
N VAL A 209 15.39 18.27 -11.50
CA VAL A 209 16.57 17.67 -10.85
C VAL A 209 16.69 18.21 -9.42
N VAL A 210 17.01 17.33 -8.47
CA VAL A 210 17.31 17.67 -7.08
C VAL A 210 18.81 17.90 -6.96
N PRO A 211 19.29 19.12 -6.72
CA PRO A 211 20.74 19.37 -6.52
C PRO A 211 21.28 18.69 -5.26
N PRO A 212 22.58 18.42 -5.16
CA PRO A 212 23.21 18.06 -3.88
C PRO A 212 22.99 19.14 -2.84
N GLY A 213 22.71 18.73 -1.59
CA GLY A 213 22.45 19.68 -0.49
C GLY A 213 21.63 19.08 0.64
N ASP A 214 21.16 19.96 1.52
CA ASP A 214 20.35 19.58 2.67
C ASP A 214 18.86 19.72 2.36
N TYR A 215 18.08 18.70 2.71
CA TYR A 215 16.66 18.59 2.43
C TYR A 215 15.89 18.06 3.63
N ILE A 216 14.57 18.13 3.53
CA ILE A 216 13.65 17.56 4.52
C ILE A 216 12.80 16.49 3.81
N ILE A 217 12.85 15.24 4.29
CA ILE A 217 11.79 14.28 4.01
C ILE A 217 10.64 14.63 4.91
N ARG A 218 9.50 14.99 4.32
CA ARG A 218 8.24 15.26 5.03
C ARG A 218 7.22 14.22 4.61
N ILE A 219 6.65 13.56 5.60
CA ILE A 219 5.57 12.59 5.41
C ILE A 219 4.34 13.12 6.12
N THR A 220 3.21 13.16 5.42
CA THR A 220 1.91 13.50 5.99
C THR A 220 0.96 12.34 5.77
N VAL A 221 0.48 11.69 6.83
CA VAL A 221 -0.58 10.67 6.73
C VAL A 221 -1.95 11.36 6.78
N ASN A 222 -2.95 10.81 6.10
CA ASN A 222 -4.31 11.34 5.99
C ASN A 222 -4.35 12.87 5.79
N PRO A 223 -3.69 13.38 4.73
CA PRO A 223 -3.53 14.81 4.53
C PRO A 223 -4.86 15.53 4.38
N GLY A 224 -4.95 16.72 4.94
CA GLY A 224 -6.10 17.60 4.73
C GLY A 224 -6.20 18.08 3.28
N PHE A 225 -7.43 18.25 2.80
CA PHE A 225 -7.72 18.81 1.49
C PHE A 225 -8.92 19.76 1.54
N VAL A 226 -8.97 20.70 0.60
CA VAL A 226 -10.13 21.56 0.40
C VAL A 226 -10.97 20.97 -0.71
N PRO A 227 -12.21 20.50 -0.43
CA PRO A 227 -13.07 19.87 -1.44
C PRO A 227 -13.33 20.80 -2.64
N GLN A 228 -13.22 20.26 -3.84
CA GLN A 228 -13.46 20.99 -5.08
C GLN A 228 -14.49 20.26 -5.94
N GLY A 229 -15.29 21.04 -6.69
CA GLY A 229 -16.13 20.48 -7.76
C GLY A 229 -17.18 19.43 -7.33
N GLY A 230 -17.62 19.44 -6.06
CA GLY A 230 -18.58 18.46 -5.54
C GLY A 230 -17.92 17.23 -4.89
N GLU A 231 -16.61 17.25 -4.68
CA GLU A 231 -15.90 16.24 -3.89
C GLU A 231 -16.48 16.19 -2.46
N PRO A 232 -16.81 14.99 -1.93
CA PRO A 232 -17.41 14.89 -0.61
C PRO A 232 -16.38 15.19 0.49
N CYS A 233 -16.78 16.00 1.46
CA CYS A 233 -16.07 16.11 2.74
C CYS A 233 -16.51 14.95 3.64
N ARG A 234 -15.67 13.93 3.78
CA ARG A 234 -15.98 12.76 4.60
C ARG A 234 -15.84 13.05 6.08
N ASN A 235 -14.73 13.69 6.45
CA ASN A 235 -14.41 14.07 7.82
C ASN A 235 -13.93 15.52 7.79
N ALA A 236 -14.74 16.42 8.35
CA ALA A 236 -14.38 17.83 8.46
C ALA A 236 -13.34 18.01 9.57
N ASP A 237 -12.29 18.78 9.27
CA ASP A 237 -11.30 19.16 10.28
C ASP A 237 -11.96 20.08 11.31
N PRO A 238 -11.98 19.74 12.61
CA PRO A 238 -12.63 20.54 13.63
C PRO A 238 -11.90 21.88 13.93
N PHE A 239 -10.63 21.99 13.54
CA PHE A 239 -9.78 23.15 13.85
C PHE A 239 -9.50 24.02 12.63
N HIS A 240 -9.59 23.44 11.41
CA HIS A 240 -9.31 24.13 10.15
C HIS A 240 -10.53 24.21 9.26
N ALA A 241 -11.28 25.29 9.35
CA ALA A 241 -12.53 25.47 8.62
C ALA A 241 -12.35 25.29 7.09
N GLY A 242 -13.17 24.42 6.50
CA GLY A 242 -13.15 24.10 5.06
C GLY A 242 -12.12 23.05 4.66
N VAL A 243 -11.34 22.51 5.60
CA VAL A 243 -10.45 21.37 5.38
C VAL A 243 -11.20 20.09 5.71
N CYS A 244 -10.95 19.07 4.91
CA CYS A 244 -11.53 17.74 5.05
C CYS A 244 -10.43 16.67 5.00
N HIS A 245 -10.72 15.51 5.59
CA HIS A 245 -9.84 14.34 5.58
C HIS A 245 -10.58 13.11 5.05
N GLN A 246 -9.84 12.12 4.54
CA GLN A 246 -10.44 10.87 4.06
C GLN A 246 -10.80 9.93 5.22
N LEU A 247 -10.01 9.92 6.27
CA LEU A 247 -10.17 9.07 7.45
C LEU A 247 -10.56 9.92 8.68
N PRO A 248 -11.38 9.38 9.59
CA PRO A 248 -11.68 10.05 10.85
C PRO A 248 -10.50 9.95 11.81
N GLU A 249 -10.19 11.02 12.53
CA GLU A 249 -9.17 11.04 13.57
C GLU A 249 -9.54 11.96 14.74
N SER A 250 -8.99 11.67 15.91
CA SER A 250 -9.13 12.56 17.08
C SER A 250 -8.25 13.81 17.00
N ASN A 251 -7.15 13.70 16.26
CA ASN A 251 -6.19 14.80 16.11
C ASN A 251 -5.51 14.73 14.72
N TYR A 252 -5.72 15.73 13.89
CA TYR A 252 -5.07 15.84 12.58
C TYR A 252 -3.76 16.62 12.60
N ASP A 253 -3.43 17.29 13.72
CA ASP A 253 -2.22 18.13 13.82
C ASP A 253 -0.94 17.33 14.07
N ASN A 254 -1.04 16.05 14.41
CA ASN A 254 0.09 15.15 14.66
C ASN A 254 0.43 14.22 13.47
N ASN A 255 -0.21 14.41 12.33
CA ASN A 255 -0.11 13.56 11.14
C ASN A 255 1.17 13.77 10.32
N VAL A 256 2.09 14.61 10.76
CA VAL A 256 3.29 14.99 10.01
C VAL A 256 4.55 14.57 10.74
N ALA A 257 5.50 13.97 10.02
CA ALA A 257 6.87 13.80 10.47
C ALA A 257 7.86 14.38 9.46
N GLU A 258 8.94 14.95 9.98
CA GLU A 258 10.01 15.55 9.19
C GLU A 258 11.37 15.02 9.62
N VAL A 259 12.22 14.72 8.64
CA VAL A 259 13.59 14.29 8.87
C VAL A 259 14.54 15.03 7.94
N HIS A 260 15.56 15.68 8.50
CA HIS A 260 16.62 16.32 7.73
C HIS A 260 17.58 15.27 7.18
N ILE A 261 17.88 15.40 5.90
CA ILE A 261 18.81 14.54 5.18
C ILE A 261 19.79 15.38 4.37
N THR A 262 20.96 14.83 4.05
CA THR A 262 21.89 15.42 3.11
C THR A 262 21.99 14.55 1.87
N ILE A 263 21.78 15.12 0.69
CA ILE A 263 21.94 14.47 -0.60
C ILE A 263 23.37 14.78 -1.10
N PRO A 264 24.25 13.77 -1.23
CA PRO A 264 25.59 13.95 -1.73
C PRO A 264 25.59 14.12 -3.27
N ASP A 265 26.68 14.64 -3.81
CA ASP A 265 26.85 14.82 -5.25
C ASP A 265 26.90 13.47 -6.00
N HIS A 266 27.54 12.46 -5.40
CA HIS A 266 27.68 11.12 -5.95
C HIS A 266 27.40 10.05 -4.88
N PRO A 267 26.16 9.57 -4.72
CA PRO A 267 25.82 8.63 -3.66
C PRO A 267 26.41 7.23 -3.89
N GLY A 268 26.65 6.82 -5.13
CA GLY A 268 27.05 5.48 -5.50
C GLY A 268 25.99 4.40 -5.18
N ARG A 269 26.30 3.15 -5.53
CA ARG A 269 25.36 2.02 -5.34
C ARG A 269 25.26 1.56 -3.88
N GLU A 270 26.32 1.71 -3.10
CA GLU A 270 26.29 1.38 -1.66
C GLU A 270 25.46 2.39 -0.87
N GLY A 271 25.45 3.63 -1.33
CA GLY A 271 24.62 4.69 -0.79
C GLY A 271 25.14 5.34 0.49
N VAL A 272 24.47 6.42 0.88
CA VAL A 272 24.75 7.24 2.06
C VAL A 272 23.47 7.42 2.86
N GLY A 273 23.51 7.13 4.14
CA GLY A 273 22.35 7.27 5.04
C GLY A 273 22.50 6.42 6.30
N PRO A 274 21.56 6.50 7.22
CA PRO A 274 21.56 5.69 8.44
C PRO A 274 21.20 4.22 8.17
N LEU A 275 20.47 3.93 7.10
CA LEU A 275 20.09 2.58 6.73
C LEU A 275 21.34 1.80 6.29
N LYS A 276 21.76 0.83 7.08
CA LYS A 276 22.99 0.05 6.83
C LYS A 276 22.75 -1.43 6.59
N ASP A 277 21.52 -1.88 6.81
CA ASP A 277 21.23 -3.32 6.80
C ASP A 277 20.29 -3.67 5.64
N GLU A 278 20.84 -4.36 4.63
CA GLU A 278 20.03 -4.90 3.54
C GLU A 278 19.12 -6.05 4.00
N ALA A 279 19.38 -6.58 5.19
CA ALA A 279 18.68 -7.73 5.74
C ALA A 279 17.36 -7.37 6.45
N ALA A 280 17.09 -6.09 6.72
CA ALA A 280 15.83 -5.66 7.32
C ALA A 280 14.67 -5.86 6.32
N ASN A 281 14.21 -7.05 6.32
CA ASN A 281 12.91 -7.61 5.98
C ASN A 281 12.09 -6.92 4.90
N VAL A 282 12.25 -7.45 3.73
CA VAL A 282 11.17 -7.45 2.76
C VAL A 282 10.12 -8.44 3.26
N ALA A 283 9.16 -7.98 4.03
CA ALA A 283 7.85 -8.60 3.99
C ALA A 283 7.39 -8.39 2.54
N GLY A 284 7.12 -9.50 1.83
CA GLY A 284 6.90 -9.48 0.39
C GLY A 284 5.89 -8.42 -0.07
N ASP A 285 5.88 -8.19 -1.37
CA ASP A 285 4.91 -7.29 -2.02
C ASP A 285 3.55 -7.39 -1.35
N LYS A 286 3.08 -6.24 -0.83
CA LYS A 286 1.74 -6.13 -0.32
C LYS A 286 0.73 -6.38 -1.42
#